data_4efcccfe3b2204f317c0bc141020d6c8
#
_entry.id   4efcccfe3b2204f317c0bc141020d6c8
#
_cell.length_a   1.000
_cell.length_b   1.000
_cell.length_c   1.000
_cell.angle_alpha   90.00
_cell.angle_beta   90.00
_cell.angle_gamma   90.00
#
_symmetry.space_group_name_H-M   'P 1'
#
loop_
_entity.id
_entity.type
_entity.pdbx_description
1 polymer ?
#
loop_
_entity_poly.entity_id
_entity_poly.type
_entity_poly.pdbx_seq_one_letter_code
_entity_poly.pdbx_strand_id
1 'polypeptide(L)'
;MNIIHEIDLINNKFSINGSKLRIEKRGNKLNIRGSLPAKDNKAILKIQRISLGLNANISGLKEAQKKLQLINLQLELDQFQWSNWSSNQRGEDNKINNFLFKKINDFENTFFDESKNISYKSSRKTTWNSAYKPYIKRMITTYNTNENKELNNIFINTLKSYKAGTRSRKQCGTSLHVFAEFIDHRLPPEWKSLSKGYGLKKASFRNLPDDQLIENLWKNIPNKSWQYVFALMATYGLRNHEVFFCDLSTLKNNGDKILRIFPTTKTGEHQVWPFHPKWVDLFDLSSLGEDPNLLPKINRDLRKTTLQNIGKRITDQFNRYKLNIRPYDLRHAWAVRTIFYDLPDTVSARMMGHSVSLHTQTYHHWITKRDQQKAVTNALLKFEGNH
;
A
#
# COMPACT_ATOMS: atom_id res chain seq x y z
N MET A 1 19.83 38.02 -0.49
CA MET A 1 19.31 36.65 -0.30
C MET A 1 20.39 35.66 -0.73
N ASN A 2 20.82 34.76 0.15
CA ASN A 2 21.98 33.89 -0.14
C ASN A 2 21.46 32.66 -0.93
N ILE A 3 21.81 32.60 -2.22
CA ILE A 3 21.39 31.52 -3.14
C ILE A 3 21.82 30.13 -2.67
N ILE A 4 22.92 30.03 -1.90
CA ILE A 4 23.43 28.76 -1.36
C ILE A 4 22.46 28.25 -0.30
N HIS A 5 21.97 29.11 0.59
CA HIS A 5 20.99 28.76 1.59
C HIS A 5 19.68 28.24 0.98
N GLU A 6 19.20 28.88 -0.08
CA GLU A 6 18.01 28.42 -0.80
C GLU A 6 18.21 27.05 -1.48
N ILE A 7 19.40 26.81 -2.04
CA ILE A 7 19.77 25.50 -2.61
C ILE A 7 19.72 24.42 -1.51
N ASP A 8 20.25 24.71 -0.31
CA ASP A 8 20.26 23.75 0.80
C ASP A 8 18.85 23.43 1.30
N LEU A 9 17.97 24.44 1.40
CA LEU A 9 16.56 24.24 1.76
C LEU A 9 15.84 23.32 0.76
N ILE A 10 16.04 23.55 -0.53
CA ILE A 10 15.46 22.72 -1.59
C ILE A 10 16.02 21.29 -1.51
N ASN A 11 17.34 21.15 -1.40
CA ASN A 11 17.99 19.84 -1.33
C ASN A 11 17.53 19.03 -0.12
N ASN A 12 17.38 19.67 1.06
CA ASN A 12 16.86 19.04 2.26
C ASN A 12 15.41 18.55 2.05
N LYS A 13 14.54 19.37 1.43
CA LYS A 13 13.16 18.97 1.10
C LYS A 13 13.13 17.72 0.20
N PHE A 14 13.96 17.66 -0.82
CA PHE A 14 14.04 16.52 -1.73
C PHE A 14 14.63 15.28 -1.07
N SER A 15 15.67 15.44 -0.23
CA SER A 15 16.29 14.34 0.54
C SER A 15 15.28 13.68 1.50
N ILE A 16 14.47 14.46 2.22
CA ILE A 16 13.40 13.94 3.09
C ILE A 16 12.39 13.10 2.30
N ASN A 17 12.13 13.47 1.05
CA ASN A 17 11.26 12.73 0.14
C ASN A 17 11.94 11.53 -0.54
N GLY A 18 13.20 11.24 -0.19
CA GLY A 18 13.94 10.06 -0.68
C GLY A 18 14.69 10.27 -1.99
N SER A 19 14.80 11.51 -2.49
CA SER A 19 15.62 11.80 -3.67
C SER A 19 17.11 11.58 -3.37
N LYS A 20 17.81 10.93 -4.30
CA LYS A 20 19.29 10.79 -4.31
C LYS A 20 19.97 11.84 -5.19
N LEU A 21 19.20 12.81 -5.68
CA LEU A 21 19.67 13.91 -6.50
C LEU A 21 19.64 15.22 -5.70
N ARG A 22 20.55 16.12 -6.04
CA ARG A 22 20.63 17.46 -5.43
C ARG A 22 21.01 18.51 -6.45
N ILE A 23 20.56 19.76 -6.24
CA ILE A 23 21.02 20.92 -6.99
C ILE A 23 22.41 21.32 -6.47
N GLU A 24 23.33 21.58 -7.37
CA GLU A 24 24.70 22.01 -7.06
C GLU A 24 25.01 23.30 -7.86
N LYS A 25 25.56 24.29 -7.15
CA LYS A 25 26.11 25.50 -7.79
C LYS A 25 27.57 25.26 -8.18
N ARG A 26 27.93 25.56 -9.43
CA ARG A 26 29.32 25.51 -9.91
C ARG A 26 29.62 26.77 -10.69
N GLY A 27 30.49 27.62 -10.12
CA GLY A 27 30.64 28.97 -10.63
C GLY A 27 29.30 29.71 -10.61
N ASN A 28 28.91 30.31 -11.71
CA ASN A 28 27.62 31.00 -11.84
C ASN A 28 26.50 30.13 -12.47
N LYS A 29 26.67 28.80 -12.52
CA LYS A 29 25.72 27.86 -13.14
C LYS A 29 25.20 26.84 -12.14
N LEU A 30 23.97 26.38 -12.41
CA LEU A 30 23.29 25.33 -11.65
C LEU A 30 23.38 23.98 -12.40
N ASN A 31 23.59 22.92 -11.64
CA ASN A 31 23.64 21.54 -12.10
C ASN A 31 22.79 20.66 -11.19
N ILE A 32 22.42 19.46 -11.65
CA ILE A 32 21.89 18.40 -10.79
C ILE A 32 22.95 17.31 -10.69
N ARG A 33 23.22 16.86 -9.47
CA ARG A 33 24.19 15.80 -9.17
C ARG A 33 23.57 14.74 -8.29
N GLY A 34 23.90 13.49 -8.56
CA GLY A 34 23.51 12.36 -7.72
C GLY A 34 23.55 11.03 -8.45
N SER A 35 22.83 10.05 -7.92
CA SER A 35 22.80 8.70 -8.44
C SER A 35 21.91 8.63 -9.68
N LEU A 36 22.53 8.46 -10.86
CA LEU A 36 21.89 8.41 -12.16
C LEU A 36 22.32 7.13 -12.91
N PRO A 37 21.48 6.58 -13.83
CA PRO A 37 21.86 5.47 -14.67
C PRO A 37 23.15 5.75 -15.44
N ALA A 38 24.07 4.80 -15.48
CA ALA A 38 25.29 4.95 -16.26
C ALA A 38 24.98 5.08 -17.76
N LYS A 39 25.77 5.88 -18.49
CA LYS A 39 25.54 6.12 -19.93
C LYS A 39 25.73 4.86 -20.76
N ASP A 40 26.65 4.02 -20.32
CA ASP A 40 27.04 2.75 -20.93
C ASP A 40 26.15 1.56 -20.51
N ASN A 41 25.63 1.58 -19.27
CA ASN A 41 24.75 0.52 -18.76
C ASN A 41 23.70 1.10 -17.82
N LYS A 42 22.45 1.18 -18.26
CA LYS A 42 21.33 1.77 -17.50
C LYS A 42 20.99 1.01 -16.19
N ALA A 43 21.38 -0.24 -16.06
CA ALA A 43 21.15 -1.03 -14.84
C ALA A 43 22.10 -0.60 -13.69
N ILE A 44 23.21 0.04 -14.01
CA ILE A 44 24.21 0.49 -13.04
C ILE A 44 23.97 1.96 -12.71
N LEU A 45 23.84 2.28 -11.41
CA LEU A 45 23.74 3.66 -10.94
C LEU A 45 25.14 4.17 -10.56
N LYS A 46 25.52 5.34 -11.09
CA LYS A 46 26.76 6.04 -10.76
C LYS A 46 26.47 7.48 -10.32
N ILE A 47 27.31 8.06 -9.48
CA ILE A 47 27.23 9.49 -9.16
C ILE A 47 27.63 10.29 -10.38
N GLN A 48 26.68 10.97 -10.97
CA GLN A 48 26.86 11.75 -12.21
C GLN A 48 26.24 13.13 -12.08
N ARG A 49 26.50 13.97 -13.07
CA ARG A 49 26.05 15.37 -13.11
C ARG A 49 25.34 15.65 -14.42
N ILE A 50 24.24 16.41 -14.33
CA ILE A 50 23.51 16.98 -15.45
C ILE A 50 23.73 18.50 -15.41
N SER A 51 24.31 19.07 -16.45
CA SER A 51 24.41 20.53 -16.59
C SER A 51 23.05 21.08 -17.03
N LEU A 52 22.52 22.06 -16.29
CA LEU A 52 21.23 22.66 -16.61
C LEU A 52 21.33 23.89 -17.50
N GLY A 53 22.54 24.45 -17.65
CA GLY A 53 22.76 25.73 -18.35
C GLY A 53 22.17 26.97 -17.65
N LEU A 54 21.49 26.80 -16.51
CA LEU A 54 20.79 27.84 -15.78
C LEU A 54 21.77 28.68 -14.93
N ASN A 55 21.50 29.97 -14.82
CA ASN A 55 22.27 30.86 -13.96
C ASN A 55 21.91 30.64 -12.47
N ALA A 56 22.87 30.79 -11.58
CA ALA A 56 22.68 30.64 -10.14
C ALA A 56 22.04 31.90 -9.52
N ASN A 57 20.78 32.15 -9.91
CA ASN A 57 19.89 33.18 -9.37
C ASN A 57 18.53 32.59 -9.02
N ILE A 58 17.63 33.38 -8.44
CA ILE A 58 16.32 32.92 -7.97
C ILE A 58 15.48 32.30 -9.10
N SER A 59 15.47 32.92 -10.29
CA SER A 59 14.74 32.40 -11.45
C SER A 59 15.33 31.07 -11.94
N GLY A 60 16.67 31.00 -12.08
CA GLY A 60 17.36 29.78 -12.44
C GLY A 60 17.17 28.66 -11.42
N LEU A 61 17.11 29.00 -10.11
CA LEU A 61 16.88 28.03 -9.04
C LEU A 61 15.47 27.46 -9.07
N LYS A 62 14.43 28.28 -9.33
CA LYS A 62 13.06 27.80 -9.52
C LYS A 62 12.96 26.83 -10.70
N GLU A 63 13.65 27.13 -11.80
CA GLU A 63 13.68 26.25 -12.97
C GLU A 63 14.49 24.98 -12.70
N ALA A 64 15.62 25.08 -11.98
CA ALA A 64 16.41 23.92 -11.57
C ALA A 64 15.60 22.98 -10.67
N GLN A 65 14.79 23.52 -9.76
CA GLN A 65 13.88 22.74 -8.92
C GLN A 65 12.86 21.96 -9.74
N LYS A 66 12.23 22.58 -10.75
CA LYS A 66 11.29 21.89 -11.66
C LYS A 66 11.97 20.76 -12.43
N LYS A 67 13.18 21.01 -12.94
CA LYS A 67 13.98 19.99 -13.64
C LYS A 67 14.38 18.86 -12.71
N LEU A 68 14.75 19.14 -11.46
CA LEU A 68 15.04 18.12 -10.46
C LEU A 68 13.82 17.22 -10.18
N GLN A 69 12.63 17.80 -10.05
CA GLN A 69 11.37 17.06 -9.90
C GLN A 69 11.13 16.13 -11.10
N LEU A 70 11.28 16.66 -12.30
CA LEU A 70 11.07 15.89 -13.54
C LEU A 70 12.06 14.72 -13.67
N ILE A 71 13.35 14.92 -13.36
CA ILE A 71 14.35 13.85 -13.38
C ILE A 71 14.03 12.79 -12.33
N ASN A 72 13.64 13.18 -11.11
CA ASN A 72 13.24 12.22 -10.08
C ASN A 72 12.05 11.38 -10.56
N LEU A 73 11.02 12.00 -11.14
CA LEU A 73 9.87 11.31 -11.70
C LEU A 73 10.29 10.32 -12.80
N GLN A 74 11.15 10.75 -13.74
CA GLN A 74 11.66 9.87 -14.78
C GLN A 74 12.43 8.67 -14.24
N LEU A 75 13.24 8.87 -13.18
CA LEU A 75 13.94 7.78 -12.49
C LEU A 75 12.98 6.84 -11.78
N GLU A 76 11.98 7.38 -11.09
CA GLU A 76 10.97 6.59 -10.40
C GLU A 76 10.10 5.74 -11.34
N LEU A 77 9.89 6.24 -12.57
CA LEU A 77 9.13 5.56 -13.59
C LEU A 77 10.00 4.66 -14.50
N ASP A 78 11.31 4.56 -14.25
CA ASP A 78 12.32 3.88 -15.09
C ASP A 78 12.34 4.39 -16.54
N GLN A 79 12.07 5.68 -16.74
CA GLN A 79 11.99 6.34 -18.05
C GLN A 79 13.08 7.39 -18.27
N PHE A 80 14.09 7.42 -17.39
CA PHE A 80 15.20 8.35 -17.55
C PHE A 80 16.03 8.02 -18.80
N GLN A 81 16.29 9.04 -19.61
CA GLN A 81 17.16 8.95 -20.80
C GLN A 81 18.09 10.15 -20.84
N TRP A 82 19.39 9.90 -21.03
CA TRP A 82 20.41 10.94 -21.13
C TRP A 82 20.18 11.91 -22.29
N SER A 83 19.63 11.42 -23.42
CA SER A 83 19.29 12.25 -24.59
C SER A 83 18.37 13.41 -24.26
N ASN A 84 17.47 13.25 -23.29
CA ASN A 84 16.53 14.30 -22.86
C ASN A 84 17.21 15.43 -22.09
N TRP A 85 18.43 15.21 -21.60
CA TRP A 85 19.16 16.11 -20.71
C TRP A 85 20.51 16.57 -21.26
N SER A 86 20.92 16.09 -22.45
CA SER A 86 22.11 16.56 -23.17
C SER A 86 21.78 17.81 -24.00
N SER A 87 22.71 18.76 -24.04
CA SER A 87 22.51 20.11 -24.63
C SER A 87 22.24 20.15 -26.15
N ASN A 88 22.31 19.01 -26.85
CA ASN A 88 22.38 18.98 -28.31
C ASN A 88 21.14 18.44 -29.08
N GLN A 89 20.02 18.13 -28.39
CA GLN A 89 18.81 17.67 -29.13
C GLN A 89 17.54 18.43 -28.69
N ARG A 90 17.11 19.35 -29.55
CA ARG A 90 15.81 20.01 -29.53
C ARG A 90 14.97 19.44 -30.70
N GLY A 91 14.30 18.29 -30.46
CA GLY A 91 13.34 17.72 -31.40
C GLY A 91 11.89 17.87 -30.89
N GLU A 92 10.90 17.82 -31.79
CA GLU A 92 9.47 17.95 -31.44
C GLU A 92 8.99 16.83 -30.52
N ASP A 93 9.50 15.62 -30.63
CA ASP A 93 9.22 14.49 -29.72
C ASP A 93 9.58 14.79 -28.26
N ASN A 94 10.59 15.64 -28.02
CA ASN A 94 10.94 16.10 -26.67
C ASN A 94 9.90 17.07 -26.07
N LYS A 95 9.17 17.84 -26.88
CA LYS A 95 8.16 18.79 -26.39
C LYS A 95 6.92 18.06 -25.85
N ILE A 96 6.44 17.04 -26.55
CA ILE A 96 5.24 16.27 -26.17
C ILE A 96 5.56 15.36 -24.97
N ASN A 97 6.73 14.69 -24.96
CA ASN A 97 7.20 13.95 -23.79
C ASN A 97 7.30 14.85 -22.54
N ASN A 98 7.90 16.04 -22.70
CA ASN A 98 8.00 17.01 -21.60
C ASN A 98 6.62 17.50 -21.14
N PHE A 99 5.64 17.65 -22.04
CA PHE A 99 4.27 18.01 -21.68
C PHE A 99 3.59 16.92 -20.84
N LEU A 100 3.62 15.65 -21.28
CA LEU A 100 3.01 14.54 -20.55
C LEU A 100 3.65 14.34 -19.15
N PHE A 101 4.98 14.35 -19.08
CA PHE A 101 5.68 14.27 -17.81
C PHE A 101 5.38 15.46 -16.89
N LYS A 102 5.25 16.67 -17.44
CA LYS A 102 4.83 17.84 -16.66
C LYS A 102 3.43 17.63 -16.06
N LYS A 103 2.48 17.18 -16.87
CA LYS A 103 1.10 16.91 -16.39
C LYS A 103 1.05 15.80 -15.32
N ILE A 104 1.86 14.75 -15.46
CA ILE A 104 1.98 13.69 -14.45
C ILE A 104 2.59 14.25 -13.16
N ASN A 105 3.63 15.06 -13.25
CA ASN A 105 4.23 15.71 -12.07
C ASN A 105 3.24 16.65 -11.38
N ASP A 106 2.49 17.44 -12.13
CA ASP A 106 1.47 18.32 -11.59
C ASP A 106 0.34 17.51 -10.91
N PHE A 107 -0.06 16.38 -11.49
CA PHE A 107 -1.03 15.44 -10.90
C PHE A 107 -0.50 14.84 -9.59
N GLU A 108 0.75 14.39 -9.55
CA GLU A 108 1.37 13.86 -8.33
C GLU A 108 1.45 14.94 -7.24
N ASN A 109 1.89 16.14 -7.57
CA ASN A 109 1.96 17.26 -6.63
C ASN A 109 0.58 17.60 -6.07
N THR A 110 -0.44 17.75 -6.92
CA THR A 110 -1.82 18.00 -6.50
C THR A 110 -2.34 16.86 -5.63
N PHE A 111 -2.07 15.62 -5.99
CA PHE A 111 -2.46 14.46 -5.20
C PHE A 111 -1.89 14.50 -3.77
N PHE A 112 -0.67 15.02 -3.57
CA PHE A 112 -0.04 15.09 -2.25
C PHE A 112 -0.27 16.39 -1.49
N ASP A 113 -0.59 17.50 -2.16
CA ASP A 113 -0.73 18.84 -1.53
C ASP A 113 -1.91 18.96 -0.55
N GLU A 114 -2.99 18.21 -0.78
CA GLU A 114 -4.18 18.24 0.06
C GLU A 114 -4.04 17.58 1.42
N SER A 115 -2.87 17.04 1.74
CA SER A 115 -2.66 16.26 2.97
C SER A 115 -2.32 17.15 4.17
N LYS A 116 -3.29 17.39 5.05
CA LYS A 116 -3.13 18.24 6.24
C LYS A 116 -2.59 17.52 7.47
N ASN A 117 -2.62 16.18 7.54
CA ASN A 117 -2.10 15.41 8.67
C ASN A 117 -1.19 14.24 8.25
N ILE A 118 -0.37 13.74 9.19
CA ILE A 118 0.69 12.75 8.94
C ILE A 118 0.14 11.38 8.57
N SER A 119 -0.92 10.91 9.22
CA SER A 119 -1.54 9.61 8.95
C SER A 119 -2.17 9.58 7.55
N TYR A 120 -2.78 10.67 7.15
CA TYR A 120 -3.36 10.86 5.83
C TYR A 120 -2.27 10.85 4.73
N LYS A 121 -1.13 11.49 5.00
CA LYS A 121 0.02 11.50 4.07
C LYS A 121 0.60 10.10 3.84
N SER A 122 0.71 9.27 4.88
CA SER A 122 1.14 7.88 4.77
C SER A 122 0.15 7.03 3.94
N SER A 123 -1.15 7.21 4.16
CA SER A 123 -2.21 6.53 3.39
C SER A 123 -2.18 6.94 1.91
N ARG A 124 -2.01 8.24 1.61
CA ARG A 124 -1.87 8.74 0.23
C ARG A 124 -0.64 8.16 -0.47
N LYS A 125 0.51 8.09 0.21
CA LYS A 125 1.72 7.45 -0.35
C LYS A 125 1.47 6.00 -0.73
N THR A 126 0.75 5.25 0.11
CA THR A 126 0.36 3.88 -0.19
C THR A 126 -0.57 3.81 -1.41
N THR A 127 -1.58 4.69 -1.47
CA THR A 127 -2.53 4.77 -2.60
C THR A 127 -1.81 5.15 -3.89
N TRP A 128 -0.95 6.17 -3.87
CA TRP A 128 -0.16 6.55 -5.03
C TRP A 128 0.65 5.38 -5.58
N ASN A 129 1.44 4.73 -4.71
CA ASN A 129 2.34 3.64 -5.11
C ASN A 129 1.62 2.37 -5.60
N SER A 130 0.38 2.11 -5.13
CA SER A 130 -0.35 0.89 -5.48
C SER A 130 -1.44 1.10 -6.53
N ALA A 131 -2.06 2.27 -6.56
CA ALA A 131 -3.24 2.53 -7.38
C ALA A 131 -3.00 3.50 -8.55
N TYR A 132 -1.98 4.35 -8.54
CA TYR A 132 -1.72 5.32 -9.61
C TYR A 132 -0.39 5.06 -10.32
N LYS A 133 0.72 5.09 -9.60
CA LYS A 133 2.08 5.01 -10.16
C LYS A 133 2.31 3.84 -11.13
N PRO A 134 1.89 2.58 -10.85
CA PRO A 134 2.12 1.46 -11.77
C PRO A 134 1.40 1.64 -13.12
N TYR A 135 0.22 2.23 -13.11
CA TYR A 135 -0.60 2.42 -14.30
C TYR A 135 -0.14 3.62 -15.13
N ILE A 136 0.28 4.71 -14.47
CA ILE A 136 0.93 5.84 -15.11
C ILE A 136 2.25 5.40 -15.77
N LYS A 137 3.07 4.62 -15.05
CA LYS A 137 4.30 4.04 -15.62
C LYS A 137 4.01 3.20 -16.87
N ARG A 138 2.99 2.34 -16.84
CA ARG A 138 2.56 1.55 -18.01
C ARG A 138 2.09 2.46 -19.14
N MET A 139 1.35 3.52 -18.86
CA MET A 139 0.88 4.48 -19.85
C MET A 139 2.06 5.17 -20.56
N ILE A 140 3.09 5.60 -19.83
CA ILE A 140 4.30 6.18 -20.42
C ILE A 140 5.05 5.16 -21.27
N THR A 141 5.14 3.91 -20.82
CA THR A 141 5.75 2.83 -21.62
C THR A 141 4.99 2.66 -22.93
N THR A 142 3.66 2.62 -22.89
CA THR A 142 2.79 2.53 -24.08
C THR A 142 2.98 3.74 -24.99
N TYR A 143 3.06 4.94 -24.42
CA TYR A 143 3.34 6.17 -25.18
C TYR A 143 4.66 6.09 -25.93
N ASN A 144 5.73 5.60 -25.30
CA ASN A 144 7.06 5.51 -25.90
C ASN A 144 7.17 4.45 -27.00
N THR A 145 6.35 3.38 -26.93
CA THR A 145 6.38 2.25 -27.87
C THR A 145 5.38 2.35 -29.03
N ASN A 146 4.36 3.20 -28.92
CA ASN A 146 3.37 3.38 -29.99
C ASN A 146 3.82 4.42 -31.01
N GLU A 147 3.59 4.14 -32.30
CA GLU A 147 3.78 5.10 -33.39
C GLU A 147 2.74 6.23 -33.32
N ASN A 148 1.47 5.85 -33.09
CA ASN A 148 0.39 6.82 -32.91
C ASN A 148 0.40 7.39 -31.47
N LYS A 149 0.74 8.67 -31.34
CA LYS A 149 0.84 9.41 -30.08
C LYS A 149 -0.48 10.06 -29.61
N GLU A 150 -1.58 9.79 -30.29
CA GLU A 150 -2.90 10.27 -29.87
C GLU A 150 -3.26 9.74 -28.49
N LEU A 151 -3.68 10.62 -27.59
CA LEU A 151 -3.92 10.26 -26.18
C LEU A 151 -4.98 9.16 -26.01
N ASN A 152 -6.07 9.17 -26.80
CA ASN A 152 -7.10 8.13 -26.71
C ASN A 152 -6.52 6.74 -27.03
N ASN A 153 -5.68 6.64 -28.05
CA ASN A 153 -5.01 5.39 -28.41
C ASN A 153 -4.04 4.93 -27.30
N ILE A 154 -3.31 5.86 -26.68
CA ILE A 154 -2.42 5.55 -25.57
C ILE A 154 -3.19 5.03 -24.37
N PHE A 155 -4.30 5.69 -23.99
CA PHE A 155 -5.15 5.26 -22.89
C PHE A 155 -5.74 3.86 -23.15
N ILE A 156 -6.33 3.62 -24.34
CA ILE A 156 -6.93 2.33 -24.71
C ILE A 156 -5.87 1.23 -24.72
N ASN A 157 -4.72 1.45 -25.35
CA ASN A 157 -3.66 0.45 -25.46
C ASN A 157 -3.05 0.13 -24.08
N THR A 158 -2.91 1.14 -23.23
CA THR A 158 -2.49 0.92 -21.84
C THR A 158 -3.49 0.04 -21.10
N LEU A 159 -4.79 0.32 -21.21
CA LEU A 159 -5.84 -0.48 -20.58
C LEU A 159 -5.86 -1.91 -21.13
N LYS A 160 -5.76 -2.09 -22.46
CA LYS A 160 -5.74 -3.40 -23.13
C LYS A 160 -4.48 -4.22 -22.80
N SER A 161 -3.38 -3.60 -22.36
CA SER A 161 -2.18 -4.33 -21.92
C SER A 161 -2.41 -5.19 -20.67
N TYR A 162 -3.51 -4.99 -19.96
CA TYR A 162 -3.95 -5.83 -18.86
C TYR A 162 -5.06 -6.78 -19.33
N LYS A 163 -5.02 -8.04 -18.88
CA LYS A 163 -6.01 -9.05 -19.22
C LYS A 163 -7.43 -8.61 -18.82
N ALA A 164 -8.40 -8.78 -19.71
CA ALA A 164 -9.81 -8.45 -19.45
C ALA A 164 -10.34 -9.18 -18.21
N GLY A 165 -11.23 -8.55 -17.45
CA GLY A 165 -11.84 -9.13 -16.26
C GLY A 165 -10.90 -9.25 -15.05
N THR A 166 -9.69 -8.69 -15.08
CA THR A 166 -8.77 -8.70 -13.94
C THR A 166 -8.90 -7.44 -13.07
N ARG A 167 -8.51 -7.57 -11.80
CA ARG A 167 -8.43 -6.43 -10.87
C ARG A 167 -7.47 -5.34 -11.39
N SER A 168 -6.34 -5.75 -11.97
CA SER A 168 -5.36 -4.80 -12.52
C SER A 168 -5.94 -3.97 -13.65
N ARG A 169 -6.74 -4.58 -14.55
CA ARG A 169 -7.41 -3.84 -15.62
C ARG A 169 -8.44 -2.86 -15.09
N LYS A 170 -9.27 -3.28 -14.10
CA LYS A 170 -10.23 -2.39 -13.44
C LYS A 170 -9.52 -1.22 -12.76
N GLN A 171 -8.43 -1.48 -12.00
CA GLN A 171 -7.68 -0.45 -11.31
C GLN A 171 -6.97 0.50 -12.29
N CYS A 172 -6.40 -0.02 -13.39
CA CYS A 172 -5.87 0.78 -14.49
C CYS A 172 -6.94 1.74 -15.04
N GLY A 173 -8.14 1.20 -15.35
CA GLY A 173 -9.26 2.00 -15.84
C GLY A 173 -9.65 3.14 -14.89
N THR A 174 -9.73 2.86 -13.60
CA THR A 174 -10.03 3.88 -12.58
C THR A 174 -8.92 4.92 -12.48
N SER A 175 -7.66 4.50 -12.42
CA SER A 175 -6.52 5.42 -12.23
C SER A 175 -6.33 6.36 -13.42
N LEU A 176 -6.43 5.83 -14.64
CA LEU A 176 -6.29 6.61 -15.85
C LEU A 176 -7.50 7.51 -16.11
N HIS A 177 -8.70 7.14 -15.64
CA HIS A 177 -9.87 8.00 -15.69
C HIS A 177 -9.65 9.27 -14.85
N VAL A 178 -9.20 9.12 -13.60
CA VAL A 178 -8.90 10.26 -12.71
C VAL A 178 -7.79 11.13 -13.30
N PHE A 179 -6.77 10.53 -13.91
CA PHE A 179 -5.70 11.29 -14.58
C PHE A 179 -6.22 12.02 -15.83
N ALA A 180 -7.08 11.41 -16.62
CA ALA A 180 -7.70 12.05 -17.79
C ALA A 180 -8.55 13.26 -17.40
N GLU A 181 -9.37 13.12 -16.34
CA GLU A 181 -10.12 14.25 -15.76
C GLU A 181 -9.20 15.39 -15.30
N PHE A 182 -8.10 15.06 -14.62
CA PHE A 182 -7.11 16.05 -14.17
C PHE A 182 -6.48 16.85 -15.32
N ILE A 183 -6.25 16.23 -16.47
CA ILE A 183 -5.68 16.90 -17.67
C ILE A 183 -6.74 17.47 -18.62
N ASP A 184 -8.01 17.45 -18.21
CA ASP A 184 -9.18 17.86 -19.01
C ASP A 184 -9.27 17.12 -20.36
N HIS A 185 -9.01 15.79 -20.33
CA HIS A 185 -9.06 14.94 -21.52
C HIS A 185 -10.29 14.02 -21.48
N ARG A 186 -11.11 14.09 -22.54
CA ARG A 186 -12.30 13.26 -22.68
C ARG A 186 -11.91 11.84 -23.15
N LEU A 187 -12.17 10.85 -22.29
CA LEU A 187 -11.96 9.45 -22.65
C LEU A 187 -13.01 8.94 -23.66
N PRO A 188 -12.67 7.95 -24.49
CA PRO A 188 -13.57 7.41 -25.48
C PRO A 188 -14.78 6.72 -24.83
N PRO A 189 -15.97 6.69 -25.50
CA PRO A 189 -17.23 6.17 -24.93
C PRO A 189 -17.12 4.73 -24.43
N GLU A 190 -16.30 3.90 -25.07
CA GLU A 190 -16.08 2.49 -24.73
C GLU A 190 -15.21 2.28 -23.46
N TRP A 191 -14.60 3.34 -22.90
CA TRP A 191 -13.70 3.24 -21.74
C TRP A 191 -14.32 2.48 -20.57
N LYS A 192 -15.57 2.82 -20.24
CA LYS A 192 -16.28 2.20 -19.13
C LYS A 192 -16.54 0.70 -19.35
N SER A 193 -16.84 0.29 -20.56
CA SER A 193 -17.07 -1.11 -20.93
C SER A 193 -15.76 -1.91 -20.94
N LEU A 194 -14.68 -1.33 -21.46
CA LEU A 194 -13.35 -1.93 -21.51
C LEU A 194 -12.73 -2.17 -20.11
N SER A 195 -13.08 -1.37 -19.12
CA SER A 195 -12.59 -1.50 -17.73
C SER A 195 -13.43 -2.45 -16.86
N LYS A 196 -14.61 -2.92 -17.33
CA LYS A 196 -15.50 -3.83 -16.59
C LYS A 196 -15.01 -5.29 -16.56
N GLY A 197 -15.75 -6.12 -15.84
CA GLY A 197 -15.61 -7.58 -15.85
C GLY A 197 -14.84 -8.16 -14.66
N TYR A 198 -14.31 -7.35 -13.74
CA TYR A 198 -13.79 -7.83 -12.46
C TYR A 198 -14.86 -7.74 -11.36
N GLY A 199 -15.08 -8.81 -10.63
CA GLY A 199 -16.00 -8.86 -9.49
C GLY A 199 -15.64 -9.94 -8.48
N LEU A 200 -16.22 -9.87 -7.27
CA LEU A 200 -15.96 -10.80 -6.16
C LEU A 200 -16.35 -12.26 -6.49
N LYS A 201 -17.30 -12.47 -7.41
CA LYS A 201 -17.75 -13.82 -7.83
C LYS A 201 -16.64 -14.70 -8.45
N LYS A 202 -15.46 -14.14 -8.74
CA LYS A 202 -14.30 -14.87 -9.29
C LYS A 202 -13.18 -15.08 -8.28
N ALA A 203 -13.38 -14.76 -7.00
CA ALA A 203 -12.40 -15.05 -5.97
C ALA A 203 -12.25 -16.56 -5.82
N SER A 204 -11.06 -17.09 -6.00
CA SER A 204 -10.78 -18.50 -5.69
C SER A 204 -10.81 -18.70 -4.19
N PHE A 205 -11.62 -19.65 -3.74
CA PHE A 205 -11.64 -20.05 -2.33
C PHE A 205 -10.31 -20.68 -1.94
N ARG A 206 -9.83 -20.38 -0.75
CA ARG A 206 -8.64 -20.98 -0.16
C ARG A 206 -9.05 -21.90 0.97
N ASN A 207 -8.31 -22.97 1.16
CA ASN A 207 -8.40 -23.73 2.40
C ASN A 207 -7.80 -22.85 3.51
N LEU A 208 -8.59 -22.56 4.53
CA LEU A 208 -8.14 -21.83 5.71
C LEU A 208 -7.53 -22.79 6.72
N PRO A 209 -6.53 -22.37 7.50
CA PRO A 209 -5.99 -23.19 8.57
C PRO A 209 -7.06 -23.42 9.64
N ASP A 210 -7.20 -24.68 10.09
CA ASP A 210 -7.97 -25.02 11.27
C ASP A 210 -7.16 -24.71 12.55
N ASP A 211 -7.82 -24.86 13.70
CA ASP A 211 -7.23 -24.51 15.00
C ASP A 211 -6.00 -25.35 15.32
N GLN A 212 -6.01 -26.66 15.02
CA GLN A 212 -4.88 -27.56 15.23
C GLN A 212 -3.66 -27.16 14.38
N LEU A 213 -3.88 -26.81 13.13
CA LEU A 213 -2.80 -26.34 12.25
C LEU A 213 -2.23 -25.00 12.75
N ILE A 214 -3.09 -24.09 13.23
CA ILE A 214 -2.66 -22.80 13.78
C ILE A 214 -1.74 -23.02 15.00
N GLU A 215 -2.14 -23.87 15.93
CA GLU A 215 -1.34 -24.19 17.12
C GLU A 215 0.00 -24.86 16.77
N ASN A 216 -0.01 -25.77 15.80
CA ASN A 216 1.21 -26.43 15.33
C ASN A 216 2.17 -25.45 14.64
N LEU A 217 1.64 -24.54 13.79
CA LEU A 217 2.45 -23.52 13.14
C LEU A 217 3.06 -22.56 14.15
N TRP A 218 2.30 -22.13 15.18
CA TRP A 218 2.80 -21.27 16.25
C TRP A 218 3.98 -21.90 17.01
N LYS A 219 3.88 -23.19 17.38
CA LYS A 219 4.96 -23.92 18.07
C LYS A 219 6.24 -23.96 17.25
N ASN A 220 6.14 -24.02 15.94
CA ASN A 220 7.27 -24.10 15.02
C ASN A 220 7.95 -22.76 14.70
N ILE A 221 7.43 -21.62 15.20
CA ILE A 221 8.08 -20.31 15.04
C ILE A 221 9.25 -20.20 16.01
N PRO A 222 10.51 -20.09 15.53
CA PRO A 222 11.68 -20.17 16.40
C PRO A 222 11.91 -18.93 17.28
N ASN A 223 11.33 -17.79 16.94
CA ASN A 223 11.52 -16.52 17.66
C ASN A 223 10.27 -16.14 18.44
N LYS A 224 10.40 -16.04 19.76
CA LYS A 224 9.29 -15.77 20.69
C LYS A 224 8.52 -14.48 20.35
N SER A 225 9.21 -13.39 19.99
CA SER A 225 8.56 -12.13 19.63
C SER A 225 7.65 -12.29 18.39
N TRP A 226 8.05 -13.13 17.43
CA TRP A 226 7.22 -13.42 16.26
C TRP A 226 6.15 -14.47 16.53
N GLN A 227 6.31 -15.34 17.54
CA GLN A 227 5.22 -16.16 18.06
C GLN A 227 4.09 -15.29 18.59
N TYR A 228 4.41 -14.22 19.34
CA TYR A 228 3.40 -13.27 19.83
C TYR A 228 2.68 -12.54 18.70
N VAL A 229 3.38 -12.12 17.64
CA VAL A 229 2.76 -11.52 16.45
C VAL A 229 1.75 -12.48 15.81
N PHE A 230 2.15 -13.73 15.61
CA PHE A 230 1.31 -14.79 15.06
C PHE A 230 0.08 -15.04 15.96
N ALA A 231 0.32 -15.18 17.25
CA ALA A 231 -0.71 -15.45 18.27
C ALA A 231 -1.77 -14.34 18.33
N LEU A 232 -1.35 -13.06 18.35
CA LEU A 232 -2.27 -11.92 18.30
C LEU A 232 -3.13 -11.94 17.04
N MET A 233 -2.54 -12.23 15.88
CA MET A 233 -3.29 -12.32 14.63
C MET A 233 -4.28 -13.48 14.64
N ALA A 234 -3.91 -14.63 15.18
CA ALA A 234 -4.76 -15.81 15.24
C ALA A 234 -5.92 -15.64 16.22
N THR A 235 -5.63 -15.11 17.43
CA THR A 235 -6.60 -14.98 18.52
C THR A 235 -7.58 -13.84 18.32
N TYR A 236 -7.13 -12.71 17.71
CA TYR A 236 -7.93 -11.50 17.56
C TYR A 236 -8.25 -11.15 16.10
N GLY A 237 -7.81 -11.94 15.13
CA GLY A 237 -8.10 -11.67 13.73
C GLY A 237 -7.55 -10.34 13.21
N LEU A 238 -6.47 -9.84 13.78
CA LEU A 238 -5.90 -8.53 13.46
C LEU A 238 -5.39 -8.46 12.02
N ARG A 239 -5.47 -7.26 11.41
CA ARG A 239 -4.67 -6.99 10.20
C ARG A 239 -3.20 -6.95 10.56
N ASN A 240 -2.35 -7.29 9.60
CA ASN A 240 -0.90 -7.35 9.80
C ASN A 240 -0.34 -6.15 10.58
N HIS A 241 -0.71 -4.92 10.23
CA HIS A 241 -0.19 -3.73 10.90
C HIS A 241 -0.85 -3.45 12.25
N GLU A 242 -2.08 -3.91 12.50
CA GLU A 242 -2.83 -3.64 13.74
C GLU A 242 -2.15 -4.24 14.97
N VAL A 243 -1.39 -5.34 14.81
CA VAL A 243 -0.59 -5.95 15.89
C VAL A 243 0.32 -4.93 16.59
N PHE A 244 0.79 -3.92 15.87
CA PHE A 244 1.69 -2.90 16.39
C PHE A 244 0.99 -1.58 16.73
N PHE A 245 -0.33 -1.52 16.52
CA PHE A 245 -1.17 -0.34 16.74
C PHE A 245 -2.43 -0.69 17.55
N CYS A 246 -2.25 -1.45 18.63
CA CYS A 246 -3.29 -1.78 19.58
C CYS A 246 -2.79 -1.58 21.01
N ASP A 247 -3.74 -1.41 21.92
CA ASP A 247 -3.48 -1.37 23.35
C ASP A 247 -3.34 -2.79 23.89
N LEU A 248 -2.12 -3.16 24.29
CA LEU A 248 -1.79 -4.46 24.86
C LEU A 248 -1.97 -4.49 26.38
N SER A 249 -2.13 -3.35 27.06
CA SER A 249 -2.27 -3.30 28.52
C SER A 249 -3.48 -4.04 29.03
N THR A 250 -4.49 -4.21 28.19
CA THR A 250 -5.72 -4.95 28.49
C THR A 250 -5.52 -6.46 28.60
N LEU A 251 -4.38 -6.97 28.12
CA LEU A 251 -4.02 -8.40 28.20
C LEU A 251 -3.47 -8.82 29.55
N LYS A 252 -3.11 -7.90 30.44
CA LYS A 252 -2.66 -8.21 31.82
C LYS A 252 -3.58 -9.22 32.49
N ASN A 253 -3.07 -9.97 33.47
CA ASN A 253 -3.84 -11.00 34.15
C ASN A 253 -5.20 -10.51 34.65
N ASN A 254 -5.29 -9.30 35.20
CA ASN A 254 -6.53 -8.67 35.67
C ASN A 254 -7.24 -7.82 34.60
N GLY A 255 -6.80 -7.84 33.35
CA GLY A 255 -7.39 -7.08 32.25
C GLY A 255 -8.60 -7.79 31.62
N ASP A 256 -9.38 -7.04 30.86
CA ASP A 256 -10.60 -7.52 30.19
C ASP A 256 -10.32 -8.40 28.94
N LYS A 257 -9.06 -8.54 28.52
CA LYS A 257 -8.60 -9.28 27.35
C LYS A 257 -9.16 -8.74 26.02
N ILE A 258 -9.71 -7.53 26.01
CA ILE A 258 -10.28 -6.89 24.83
C ILE A 258 -9.22 -5.98 24.23
N LEU A 259 -8.75 -6.26 23.02
CA LEU A 259 -7.82 -5.38 22.32
C LEU A 259 -8.53 -4.15 21.75
N ARG A 260 -7.97 -2.98 21.98
CA ARG A 260 -8.40 -1.69 21.44
C ARG A 260 -7.44 -1.26 20.34
N ILE A 261 -7.94 -1.25 19.11
CA ILE A 261 -7.13 -0.85 17.94
C ILE A 261 -7.09 0.68 17.87
N PHE A 262 -5.91 1.25 17.66
CA PHE A 262 -5.73 2.70 17.62
C PHE A 262 -6.35 3.36 16.38
N PRO A 263 -6.84 4.60 16.48
CA PRO A 263 -7.50 5.33 15.37
C PRO A 263 -6.57 5.61 14.19
N THR A 264 -5.26 5.50 14.37
CA THR A 264 -4.25 5.68 13.32
C THR A 264 -4.22 4.57 12.28
N THR A 265 -4.94 3.46 12.51
CA THR A 265 -5.06 2.36 11.55
C THR A 265 -6.05 2.67 10.44
N LYS A 266 -6.02 1.85 9.37
CA LYS A 266 -6.85 2.07 8.16
C LYS A 266 -8.35 2.13 8.43
N THR A 267 -8.83 1.42 9.45
CA THR A 267 -10.26 1.25 9.76
C THR A 267 -10.70 2.05 10.99
N GLY A 268 -9.79 2.85 11.53
CA GLY A 268 -10.07 3.61 12.73
C GLY A 268 -10.14 2.76 14.00
N GLU A 269 -10.58 3.38 15.08
CA GLU A 269 -10.69 2.76 16.38
C GLU A 269 -11.80 1.70 16.40
N HIS A 270 -11.48 0.53 16.96
CA HIS A 270 -12.45 -0.54 17.21
C HIS A 270 -11.90 -1.51 18.26
N GLN A 271 -12.79 -2.31 18.84
CA GLN A 271 -12.47 -3.30 19.86
C GLN A 271 -12.61 -4.71 19.31
N VAL A 272 -11.71 -5.61 19.73
CA VAL A 272 -11.71 -7.01 19.30
C VAL A 272 -11.59 -7.93 20.51
N TRP A 273 -12.49 -8.91 20.59
CA TRP A 273 -12.49 -9.98 21.60
C TRP A 273 -11.70 -11.19 21.09
N PRO A 274 -11.11 -11.99 22.00
CA PRO A 274 -10.39 -13.20 21.60
C PRO A 274 -11.36 -14.30 21.12
N PHE A 275 -11.14 -14.83 19.97
CA PHE A 275 -11.73 -16.05 19.43
C PHE A 275 -10.62 -16.89 18.80
N HIS A 276 -10.14 -17.89 19.39
CA HIS A 276 -10.45 -18.77 20.51
C HIS A 276 -10.02 -18.18 21.86
N PRO A 277 -10.91 -18.05 22.87
CA PRO A 277 -10.54 -17.44 24.16
C PRO A 277 -9.40 -18.16 24.89
N LYS A 278 -9.36 -19.50 24.85
CA LYS A 278 -8.31 -20.32 25.47
C LYS A 278 -6.90 -20.04 24.92
N TRP A 279 -6.79 -19.42 23.77
CA TRP A 279 -5.48 -19.08 23.18
C TRP A 279 -4.80 -17.89 23.85
N VAL A 280 -5.53 -17.11 24.66
CA VAL A 280 -4.93 -16.06 25.50
C VAL A 280 -3.92 -16.69 26.46
N ASP A 281 -4.31 -17.79 27.11
CA ASP A 281 -3.46 -18.53 28.06
C ASP A 281 -2.47 -19.44 27.31
N LEU A 282 -2.94 -20.22 26.31
CA LEU A 282 -2.10 -21.12 25.52
C LEU A 282 -0.90 -20.45 24.89
N PHE A 283 -1.09 -19.23 24.37
CA PHE A 283 -0.04 -18.44 23.72
C PHE A 283 0.68 -17.47 24.65
N ASP A 284 0.35 -17.48 25.94
CA ASP A 284 0.94 -16.61 26.96
C ASP A 284 0.80 -15.11 26.60
N LEU A 285 -0.37 -14.71 26.10
CA LEU A 285 -0.60 -13.34 25.67
C LEU A 285 -0.65 -12.34 26.85
N SER A 286 -0.86 -12.81 28.07
CA SER A 286 -0.81 -11.98 29.28
C SER A 286 0.57 -11.37 29.50
N SER A 287 1.64 -12.06 29.14
CA SER A 287 3.01 -11.54 29.20
C SER A 287 3.19 -10.28 28.33
N LEU A 288 2.49 -10.16 27.18
CA LEU A 288 2.49 -8.95 26.38
C LEU A 288 1.81 -7.76 27.07
N GLY A 289 0.82 -8.03 27.91
CA GLY A 289 0.18 -7.01 28.73
C GLY A 289 1.15 -6.42 29.74
N GLU A 290 1.99 -7.24 30.36
CA GLU A 290 3.01 -6.83 31.33
C GLU A 290 4.21 -6.13 30.64
N ASP A 291 4.71 -6.70 29.52
CA ASP A 291 5.82 -6.13 28.76
C ASP A 291 5.53 -6.10 27.23
N PRO A 292 5.03 -4.98 26.71
CA PRO A 292 4.83 -4.80 25.26
C PRO A 292 6.12 -4.87 24.42
N ASN A 293 7.33 -4.77 25.04
CA ASN A 293 8.59 -4.89 24.35
C ASN A 293 8.93 -6.32 23.91
N LEU A 294 8.17 -7.30 24.35
CA LEU A 294 8.25 -8.67 23.85
C LEU A 294 7.87 -8.79 22.38
N LEU A 295 7.16 -7.81 21.80
CA LEU A 295 6.95 -7.72 20.37
C LEU A 295 8.25 -7.32 19.63
N PRO A 296 8.38 -7.70 18.34
CA PRO A 296 9.53 -7.31 17.54
C PRO A 296 9.68 -5.77 17.46
N LYS A 297 10.90 -5.28 17.63
CA LYS A 297 11.20 -3.84 17.47
C LYS A 297 11.10 -3.45 16.00
N ILE A 298 10.10 -2.67 15.65
CA ILE A 298 9.90 -2.13 14.30
C ILE A 298 9.71 -0.61 14.35
N ASN A 299 10.04 0.05 13.26
CA ASN A 299 9.72 1.47 13.12
C ASN A 299 8.22 1.67 12.92
N ARG A 300 7.54 2.31 13.87
CA ARG A 300 6.11 2.65 13.85
C ARG A 300 5.85 4.12 13.50
N ASP A 301 6.88 4.92 13.25
CA ASP A 301 6.73 6.34 12.90
C ASP A 301 6.18 6.47 11.46
N LEU A 302 4.89 6.77 11.33
CA LEU A 302 4.20 6.91 10.04
C LEU A 302 4.68 8.11 9.20
N ARG A 303 5.53 8.98 9.76
CA ARG A 303 6.26 10.00 8.98
C ARG A 303 7.35 9.37 8.12
N LYS A 304 7.93 8.25 8.57
CA LYS A 304 9.07 7.55 7.94
C LYS A 304 8.68 6.26 7.23
N THR A 305 7.56 5.64 7.63
CA THR A 305 7.08 4.38 7.06
C THR A 305 5.57 4.44 6.76
N THR A 306 5.00 3.35 6.25
CA THR A 306 3.56 3.21 5.99
C THR A 306 3.01 1.97 6.68
N LEU A 307 1.70 1.94 6.96
CA LEU A 307 1.02 0.74 7.49
C LEU A 307 1.23 -0.48 6.58
N GLN A 308 1.28 -0.26 5.26
CA GLN A 308 1.57 -1.33 4.29
C GLN A 308 2.98 -1.91 4.47
N ASN A 309 4.00 -1.06 4.66
CA ASN A 309 5.38 -1.52 4.87
C ASN A 309 5.52 -2.28 6.18
N ILE A 310 4.83 -1.82 7.24
CA ILE A 310 4.79 -2.52 8.53
C ILE A 310 4.15 -3.91 8.34
N GLY A 311 2.97 -3.97 7.68
CA GLY A 311 2.30 -5.23 7.39
C GLY A 311 3.11 -6.17 6.49
N LYS A 312 3.90 -5.63 5.55
CA LYS A 312 4.79 -6.41 4.70
C LYS A 312 5.86 -7.14 5.51
N ARG A 313 6.42 -6.54 6.57
CA ARG A 313 7.41 -7.20 7.44
C ARG A 313 6.90 -8.50 8.03
N ILE A 314 5.61 -8.57 8.40
CA ILE A 314 5.00 -9.82 8.89
C ILE A 314 4.96 -10.86 7.75
N THR A 315 4.54 -10.44 6.55
CA THR A 315 4.52 -11.35 5.39
C THR A 315 5.91 -11.88 5.06
N ASP A 316 6.92 -11.01 5.08
CA ASP A 316 8.31 -11.40 4.82
C ASP A 316 8.82 -12.37 5.90
N GLN A 317 8.38 -12.22 7.17
CA GLN A 317 8.76 -13.11 8.25
C GLN A 317 8.06 -14.47 8.16
N PHE A 318 6.79 -14.53 7.78
CA PHE A 318 6.07 -15.78 7.50
C PHE A 318 6.76 -16.58 6.40
N ASN A 319 7.19 -15.90 5.32
CA ASN A 319 7.94 -16.51 4.24
C ASN A 319 9.32 -17.03 4.71
N ARG A 320 10.03 -16.28 5.57
CA ARG A 320 11.33 -16.68 6.16
C ARG A 320 11.20 -17.94 7.00
N TYR A 321 10.12 -18.06 7.77
CA TYR A 321 9.84 -19.26 8.58
C TYR A 321 9.15 -20.36 7.77
N LYS A 322 8.95 -20.17 6.46
CA LYS A 322 8.30 -21.13 5.56
C LYS A 322 6.93 -21.59 6.06
N LEU A 323 6.18 -20.68 6.69
CA LEU A 323 4.81 -20.97 7.09
C LEU A 323 3.95 -21.11 5.83
N ASN A 324 3.31 -22.27 5.65
CA ASN A 324 2.51 -22.59 4.45
C ASN A 324 1.13 -21.89 4.44
N ILE A 325 1.01 -20.79 5.16
CA ILE A 325 -0.17 -19.92 5.19
C ILE A 325 0.25 -18.45 4.99
N ARG A 326 -0.68 -17.63 4.56
CA ARG A 326 -0.48 -16.17 4.54
C ARG A 326 -0.93 -15.56 5.87
N PRO A 327 -0.30 -14.48 6.35
CA PRO A 327 -0.76 -13.82 7.58
C PRO A 327 -2.26 -13.51 7.59
N TYR A 328 -2.80 -13.12 6.44
CA TYR A 328 -4.21 -12.75 6.31
C TYR A 328 -5.16 -13.97 6.41
N ASP A 329 -4.68 -15.19 6.21
CA ASP A 329 -5.47 -16.42 6.36
C ASP A 329 -5.85 -16.66 7.84
N LEU A 330 -5.02 -16.20 8.80
CA LEU A 330 -5.35 -16.20 10.23
C LEU A 330 -6.58 -15.33 10.53
N ARG A 331 -6.64 -14.14 9.89
CA ARG A 331 -7.78 -13.24 10.02
C ARG A 331 -9.04 -13.83 9.38
N HIS A 332 -8.91 -14.51 8.25
CA HIS A 332 -10.02 -15.22 7.62
C HIS A 332 -10.50 -16.40 8.50
N ALA A 333 -9.58 -17.18 9.07
CA ALA A 333 -9.91 -18.25 10.00
C ALA A 333 -10.64 -17.73 11.25
N TRP A 334 -10.18 -16.59 11.81
CA TRP A 334 -10.87 -15.91 12.92
C TRP A 334 -12.31 -15.54 12.55
N ALA A 335 -12.52 -14.93 11.38
CA ALA A 335 -13.86 -14.53 10.95
C ALA A 335 -14.80 -15.72 10.76
N VAL A 336 -14.32 -16.80 10.15
CA VAL A 336 -15.08 -18.04 10.01
C VAL A 336 -15.38 -18.68 11.36
N ARG A 337 -14.42 -18.63 12.29
CA ARG A 337 -14.61 -19.14 13.66
C ARG A 337 -15.73 -18.39 14.39
N THR A 338 -15.83 -17.05 14.24
CA THR A 338 -16.92 -16.29 14.88
C THR A 338 -18.30 -16.74 14.40
N ILE A 339 -18.44 -17.18 13.15
CA ILE A 339 -19.68 -17.74 12.61
C ILE A 339 -20.00 -19.06 13.30
N PHE A 340 -19.01 -19.93 13.51
CA PHE A 340 -19.22 -21.20 14.24
C PHE A 340 -19.56 -21.06 15.71
N TYR A 341 -19.20 -19.89 16.30
CA TYR A 341 -19.60 -19.52 17.67
C TYR A 341 -20.92 -18.74 17.73
N ASP A 342 -21.70 -18.73 16.64
CA ASP A 342 -23.00 -18.05 16.55
C ASP A 342 -22.91 -16.52 16.85
N LEU A 343 -21.75 -15.91 16.62
CA LEU A 343 -21.61 -14.46 16.79
C LEU A 343 -22.33 -13.74 15.63
N PRO A 344 -23.22 -12.78 15.92
CA PRO A 344 -23.91 -12.03 14.87
C PRO A 344 -22.92 -11.36 13.89
N ASP A 345 -23.20 -11.43 12.58
CA ASP A 345 -22.35 -10.83 11.53
C ASP A 345 -22.08 -9.33 11.75
N THR A 346 -23.07 -8.62 12.31
CA THR A 346 -22.94 -7.19 12.65
C THR A 346 -21.86 -6.94 13.69
N VAL A 347 -21.74 -7.82 14.68
CA VAL A 347 -20.73 -7.76 15.76
C VAL A 347 -19.36 -8.15 15.19
N SER A 348 -19.27 -9.30 14.50
CA SER A 348 -18.03 -9.76 13.86
C SER A 348 -17.48 -8.74 12.86
N ALA A 349 -18.35 -8.15 12.03
CA ALA A 349 -17.97 -7.10 11.09
C ALA A 349 -17.40 -5.86 11.81
N ARG A 350 -18.04 -5.41 12.90
CA ARG A 350 -17.56 -4.29 13.71
C ARG A 350 -16.19 -4.58 14.31
N MET A 351 -16.00 -5.76 14.92
CA MET A 351 -14.72 -6.21 15.47
C MET A 351 -13.60 -6.29 14.41
N MET A 352 -13.95 -6.60 13.18
CA MET A 352 -13.02 -6.58 12.05
C MET A 352 -12.87 -5.20 11.38
N GLY A 353 -13.60 -4.17 11.82
CA GLY A 353 -13.61 -2.88 11.13
C GLY A 353 -14.03 -3.03 9.65
N HIS A 354 -15.07 -3.83 9.37
CA HIS A 354 -15.70 -4.02 8.07
C HIS A 354 -17.13 -3.47 8.07
N SER A 355 -17.68 -3.16 6.89
CA SER A 355 -19.14 -3.10 6.75
C SER A 355 -19.73 -4.50 6.81
N VAL A 356 -20.96 -4.63 7.29
CA VAL A 356 -21.67 -5.93 7.35
C VAL A 356 -21.76 -6.56 5.95
N SER A 357 -22.09 -5.77 4.93
CA SER A 357 -22.14 -6.24 3.54
C SER A 357 -20.82 -6.85 3.06
N LEU A 358 -19.69 -6.21 3.38
CA LEU A 358 -18.37 -6.74 3.01
C LEU A 358 -18.08 -8.04 3.78
N HIS A 359 -18.43 -8.10 5.08
CA HIS A 359 -18.22 -9.27 5.91
C HIS A 359 -19.01 -10.47 5.35
N THR A 360 -20.32 -10.31 5.15
CA THR A 360 -21.21 -11.34 4.59
C THR A 360 -20.72 -11.82 3.22
N GLN A 361 -20.44 -10.90 2.29
CA GLN A 361 -19.94 -11.27 0.96
C GLN A 361 -18.60 -12.01 0.99
N THR A 362 -17.78 -11.75 2.00
CA THR A 362 -16.44 -12.35 2.09
C THR A 362 -16.48 -13.71 2.77
N TYR A 363 -17.33 -13.93 3.77
CA TYR A 363 -17.20 -15.09 4.67
C TYR A 363 -18.34 -16.10 4.57
N HIS A 364 -19.55 -15.72 4.12
CA HIS A 364 -20.70 -16.64 4.07
C HIS A 364 -20.50 -17.83 3.12
N HIS A 365 -19.59 -17.76 2.17
CA HIS A 365 -19.32 -18.91 1.29
C HIS A 365 -18.54 -20.05 1.98
N TRP A 366 -17.94 -19.82 3.16
CA TRP A 366 -17.38 -20.91 3.97
C TRP A 366 -18.41 -21.64 4.82
N ILE A 367 -19.65 -21.11 4.92
CA ILE A 367 -20.74 -21.77 5.61
C ILE A 367 -21.24 -22.91 4.72
N THR A 368 -20.96 -24.15 5.14
CA THR A 368 -21.44 -25.36 4.45
C THR A 368 -22.89 -25.69 4.86
N LYS A 369 -23.56 -26.61 4.09
CA LYS A 369 -24.88 -27.13 4.49
C LYS A 369 -24.85 -27.77 5.90
N ARG A 370 -23.73 -28.43 6.26
CA ARG A 370 -23.52 -29.04 7.57
C ARG A 370 -23.52 -27.96 8.68
N ASP A 371 -22.88 -26.84 8.41
CA ASP A 371 -22.79 -25.72 9.36
C ASP A 371 -24.16 -25.05 9.53
N GLN A 372 -24.92 -24.91 8.44
CA GLN A 372 -26.31 -24.45 8.47
C GLN A 372 -27.17 -25.34 9.35
N GLN A 373 -27.10 -26.69 9.15
CA GLN A 373 -27.85 -27.64 9.97
C GLN A 373 -27.48 -27.58 11.44
N LYS A 374 -26.16 -27.44 11.73
CA LYS A 374 -25.68 -27.30 13.12
C LYS A 374 -26.19 -26.02 13.78
N ALA A 375 -26.18 -24.91 13.06
CA ALA A 375 -26.72 -23.64 13.56
C ALA A 375 -28.21 -23.73 13.87
N VAL A 376 -29.01 -24.37 12.97
CA VAL A 376 -30.44 -24.59 13.18
C VAL A 376 -30.67 -25.47 14.41
N THR A 377 -29.94 -26.59 14.53
CA THR A 377 -30.05 -27.49 15.70
C THR A 377 -29.74 -26.75 17.01
N ASN A 378 -28.68 -25.98 17.05
CA ASN A 378 -28.29 -25.19 18.24
C ASN A 378 -29.36 -24.12 18.58
N ALA A 379 -29.95 -23.48 17.59
CA ALA A 379 -31.01 -22.49 17.82
C ALA A 379 -32.27 -23.14 18.39
N LEU A 380 -32.64 -24.32 17.91
CA LEU A 380 -33.80 -25.09 18.44
C LEU A 380 -33.55 -25.56 19.89
N LEU A 381 -32.36 -26.07 20.22
CA LEU A 381 -31.99 -26.47 21.56
C LEU A 381 -32.05 -25.30 22.55
N LYS A 382 -31.62 -24.11 22.17
CA LYS A 382 -31.75 -22.89 22.99
C LYS A 382 -33.20 -22.49 23.22
N PHE A 383 -34.06 -22.71 22.23
CA PHE A 383 -35.50 -22.45 22.38
C PHE A 383 -36.17 -23.44 23.33
N GLU A 384 -35.84 -24.72 23.22
CA GLU A 384 -36.37 -25.79 24.09
C GLU A 384 -35.85 -25.68 25.57
N GLY A 385 -34.62 -25.17 25.77
CA GLY A 385 -34.04 -24.98 27.10
C GLY A 385 -34.51 -23.75 27.87
N ASN A 386 -35.30 -22.86 27.25
CA ASN A 386 -35.91 -21.67 27.88
C ASN A 386 -37.38 -21.86 28.24
N HIS A 387 -37.90 -23.07 28.16
CA HIS A 387 -39.20 -23.52 28.66
C HIS A 387 -39.00 -24.60 29.71
#